data_ac36de3c51f4504fca5af58e5a8aceef
#
_entry.id   ac36de3c51f4504fca5af58e5a8aceef
#
_cell.length_a   1.000
_cell.length_b   1.000
_cell.length_c   1.000
_cell.angle_alpha   90.00
_cell.angle_beta   90.00
_cell.angle_gamma   90.00
#
_symmetry.space_group_name_H-M   'P 1'
#
loop_
_entity.id
_entity.type
_entity.pdbx_description
1 polymer ?
#
loop_
_entity_poly.entity_id
_entity_poly.type
_entity_poly.pdbx_seq_one_letter_code
_entity_poly.pdbx_strand_id
1 'polypeptide(L)'
;MKKIIENYYDYLFIGMLLLLPFSLAFPSIVLGLLLFSFIIDIKKTNFDRLKTGPFYILYFLFLFIYIKALLNNSLIIDQKLLSRYLFILIIPILFLKLKDLEKIKTALIISIQLMIAVSIFKITKHYLIYNNFPLGDGLLVNELLVLERPYAGFMALMGLILSLEKIKNKDKNKNIFIFFSALSIFFIVLIAARNSFISLLFLFFLYIFFYLKISKLYKVAFIGFCFLIILTIVSLNKNILERFHINKDIEGTLSKIAIFEPRYVIWPCAYDLTKQEEFNYAVGFRSEKEISTKLINCYSEKISNESRRGWFLERKYNTHNQFLGFFLSSGIIGFLILISFYFLSIFLHKHNFFAVAILASFFFFFLFENVLSRQFGCYIFAIFASLFLLKNNTNEKE
;
A
#
# COMPACT_ATOMS: atom_id res chain seq x y z
N MET A 1 5.86 22.82 29.76
CA MET A 1 4.79 21.93 30.20
C MET A 1 3.43 22.23 29.52
N LYS A 2 2.86 23.46 29.63
CA LYS A 2 1.55 23.81 29.05
C LYS A 2 1.42 23.45 27.55
N LYS A 3 2.41 23.76 26.72
CA LYS A 3 2.47 23.45 25.28
C LYS A 3 2.53 21.95 24.96
N ILE A 4 3.10 21.15 25.87
CA ILE A 4 3.13 19.67 25.73
C ILE A 4 1.74 19.11 26.04
N ILE A 5 1.08 19.61 27.10
CA ILE A 5 -0.27 19.21 27.46
C ILE A 5 -1.28 19.58 26.36
N GLU A 6 -1.11 20.72 25.70
CA GLU A 6 -1.97 21.17 24.61
C GLU A 6 -1.81 20.34 23.32
N ASN A 7 -0.65 19.70 23.10
CA ASN A 7 -0.33 18.95 21.88
C ASN A 7 -0.06 17.46 22.15
N TYR A 8 -0.42 16.93 23.33
CA TYR A 8 -0.16 15.51 23.69
C TYR A 8 -0.74 14.53 22.64
N TYR A 9 -1.88 14.88 22.06
CA TYR A 9 -2.56 14.04 21.07
C TYR A 9 -1.71 13.90 19.80
N ASP A 10 -1.16 15.00 19.28
CA ASP A 10 -0.28 14.96 18.11
C ASP A 10 1.00 14.19 18.42
N TYR A 11 1.57 14.30 19.63
CA TYR A 11 2.76 13.55 20.03
C TYR A 11 2.50 12.05 20.18
N LEU A 12 1.34 11.65 20.70
CA LEU A 12 0.93 10.25 20.73
C LEU A 12 0.79 9.69 19.29
N PHE A 13 0.17 10.47 18.41
CA PHE A 13 0.03 10.09 17.01
C PHE A 13 1.39 9.96 16.30
N ILE A 14 2.31 10.89 16.53
CA ILE A 14 3.68 10.84 16.03
C ILE A 14 4.40 9.58 16.55
N GLY A 15 4.30 9.27 17.83
CA GLY A 15 4.88 8.07 18.42
C GLY A 15 4.35 6.78 17.76
N MET A 16 3.03 6.73 17.50
CA MET A 16 2.41 5.63 16.76
C MET A 16 3.03 5.47 15.37
N LEU A 17 3.19 6.57 14.63
CA LEU A 17 3.74 6.56 13.27
C LEU A 17 5.21 6.15 13.22
N LEU A 18 6.02 6.64 14.16
CA LEU A 18 7.46 6.32 14.21
C LEU A 18 7.71 4.82 14.40
N LEU A 19 6.86 4.15 15.19
CA LEU A 19 7.01 2.73 15.48
C LEU A 19 6.20 1.81 14.57
N LEU A 20 5.34 2.35 13.71
CA LEU A 20 4.46 1.57 12.83
C LEU A 20 5.19 0.54 11.95
N PRO A 21 6.35 0.81 11.31
CA PRO A 21 7.06 -0.20 10.53
C PRO A 21 7.72 -1.29 11.38
N PHE A 22 7.98 -1.02 12.66
CA PHE A 22 8.78 -1.90 13.53
C PHE A 22 7.92 -2.79 14.43
N SER A 23 6.69 -2.40 14.71
CA SER A 23 5.79 -3.14 15.60
C SER A 23 4.33 -2.89 15.20
N LEU A 24 3.49 -3.93 15.30
CA LEU A 24 2.04 -3.79 15.14
C LEU A 24 1.32 -3.68 16.50
N ALA A 25 1.94 -4.18 17.56
CA ALA A 25 1.35 -4.14 18.90
C ALA A 25 1.33 -2.71 19.46
N PHE A 26 2.45 -2.00 19.40
CA PHE A 26 2.56 -0.64 19.91
C PHE A 26 1.58 0.35 19.24
N PRO A 27 1.49 0.44 17.91
CA PRO A 27 0.48 1.26 17.23
C PRO A 27 -0.95 0.95 17.67
N SER A 28 -1.27 -0.32 17.92
CA SER A 28 -2.62 -0.73 18.35
C SER A 28 -2.94 -0.24 19.76
N ILE A 29 -1.98 -0.29 20.68
CA ILE A 29 -2.13 0.25 22.05
C ILE A 29 -2.31 1.76 21.99
N VAL A 30 -1.45 2.45 21.26
CA VAL A 30 -1.54 3.92 21.11
C VAL A 30 -2.84 4.34 20.44
N LEU A 31 -3.32 3.57 19.45
CA LEU A 31 -4.62 3.82 18.82
C LEU A 31 -5.76 3.77 19.85
N GLY A 32 -5.72 2.79 20.77
CA GLY A 32 -6.68 2.72 21.90
C GLY A 32 -6.65 3.97 22.79
N LEU A 33 -5.45 4.46 23.13
CA LEU A 33 -5.27 5.69 23.91
C LEU A 33 -5.77 6.93 23.15
N LEU A 34 -5.50 7.01 21.85
CA LEU A 34 -5.99 8.09 20.98
C LEU A 34 -7.51 8.09 20.91
N LEU A 35 -8.12 6.90 20.75
CA LEU A 35 -9.57 6.74 20.71
C LEU A 35 -10.22 7.15 22.05
N PHE A 36 -9.67 6.71 23.16
CA PHE A 36 -10.10 7.14 24.49
C PHE A 36 -10.03 8.64 24.66
N SER A 37 -8.90 9.26 24.32
CA SER A 37 -8.73 10.71 24.34
C SER A 37 -9.68 11.45 23.40
N PHE A 38 -10.01 10.85 22.24
CA PHE A 38 -10.95 11.42 21.29
C PHE A 38 -12.38 11.43 21.85
N ILE A 39 -12.82 10.34 22.48
CA ILE A 39 -14.16 10.21 23.07
C ILE A 39 -14.38 11.27 24.16
N ILE A 40 -13.39 11.58 24.99
CA ILE A 40 -13.48 12.61 26.04
C ILE A 40 -13.78 14.00 25.41
N ASP A 41 -13.19 14.30 24.27
CA ASP A 41 -13.31 15.62 23.62
C ASP A 41 -14.23 15.62 22.40
N ILE A 42 -15.07 14.60 22.22
CA ILE A 42 -15.88 14.40 21.01
C ILE A 42 -16.77 15.59 20.65
N LYS A 43 -17.31 16.28 21.67
CA LYS A 43 -18.18 17.45 21.48
C LYS A 43 -17.50 18.65 20.82
N LYS A 44 -16.15 18.70 20.84
CA LYS A 44 -15.34 19.77 20.25
C LYS A 44 -14.90 19.45 18.83
N THR A 45 -15.25 18.28 18.32
CA THR A 45 -14.74 17.77 17.03
C THR A 45 -15.67 18.15 15.89
N ASN A 46 -15.11 18.74 14.83
CA ASN A 46 -15.86 19.03 13.61
C ASN A 46 -15.89 17.83 12.66
N PHE A 47 -17.01 17.14 12.60
CA PHE A 47 -17.23 16.00 11.73
C PHE A 47 -17.55 16.38 10.27
N ASP A 48 -17.80 17.64 9.95
CA ASP A 48 -18.13 18.05 8.57
C ASP A 48 -16.99 17.80 7.59
N ARG A 49 -15.74 17.74 8.10
CA ARG A 49 -14.56 17.35 7.31
C ARG A 49 -14.65 15.94 6.72
N LEU A 50 -15.34 15.02 7.39
CA LEU A 50 -15.58 13.67 6.86
C LEU A 50 -16.68 13.66 5.79
N LYS A 51 -17.69 14.52 5.93
CA LYS A 51 -18.84 14.57 5.01
C LYS A 51 -18.46 15.08 3.61
N THR A 52 -17.41 15.89 3.52
CA THR A 52 -16.98 16.52 2.24
C THR A 52 -16.00 15.67 1.45
N GLY A 53 -15.55 14.55 1.98
CA GLY A 53 -14.56 13.66 1.35
C GLY A 53 -15.19 12.35 0.87
N PRO A 54 -14.39 11.50 0.24
CA PRO A 54 -14.83 10.18 -0.24
C PRO A 54 -15.00 9.15 0.88
N PHE A 55 -14.77 9.51 2.15
CA PHE A 55 -14.79 8.57 3.29
C PHE A 55 -16.14 7.93 3.51
N TYR A 56 -17.25 8.62 3.22
CA TYR A 56 -18.58 8.03 3.34
C TYR A 56 -18.77 6.80 2.44
N ILE A 57 -18.08 6.74 1.29
CA ILE A 57 -18.07 5.56 0.42
C ILE A 57 -17.36 4.39 1.12
N LEU A 58 -16.22 4.64 1.78
CA LEU A 58 -15.54 3.61 2.57
C LEU A 58 -16.39 3.14 3.75
N TYR A 59 -17.04 4.06 4.48
CA TYR A 59 -17.95 3.69 5.56
C TYR A 59 -19.12 2.84 5.05
N PHE A 60 -19.70 3.20 3.91
CA PHE A 60 -20.74 2.41 3.28
C PHE A 60 -20.24 1.03 2.82
N LEU A 61 -19.04 0.94 2.24
CA LEU A 61 -18.41 -0.32 1.87
C LEU A 61 -18.28 -1.28 3.06
N PHE A 62 -17.75 -0.77 4.18
CA PHE A 62 -17.55 -1.61 5.36
C PHE A 62 -18.86 -1.95 6.07
N LEU A 63 -19.83 -1.05 6.06
CA LEU A 63 -21.18 -1.35 6.53
C LEU A 63 -21.81 -2.49 5.71
N PHE A 64 -21.68 -2.42 4.38
CA PHE A 64 -22.13 -3.49 3.48
C PHE A 64 -21.46 -4.83 3.81
N ILE A 65 -20.13 -4.86 3.96
CA ILE A 65 -19.38 -6.09 4.30
C ILE A 65 -19.82 -6.63 5.67
N TYR A 66 -20.03 -5.75 6.65
CA TYR A 66 -20.45 -6.13 8.00
C TYR A 66 -21.87 -6.71 8.00
N ILE A 67 -22.84 -6.05 7.32
CA ILE A 67 -24.22 -6.55 7.18
C ILE A 67 -24.23 -7.90 6.47
N LYS A 68 -23.46 -8.04 5.39
CA LYS A 68 -23.32 -9.31 4.69
C LYS A 68 -22.80 -10.42 5.60
N ALA A 69 -21.77 -10.15 6.41
CA ALA A 69 -21.22 -11.12 7.36
C ALA A 69 -22.23 -11.52 8.42
N LEU A 70 -23.09 -10.57 8.86
CA LEU A 70 -24.20 -10.83 9.78
C LEU A 70 -25.23 -11.77 9.15
N LEU A 71 -25.71 -11.45 7.95
CA LEU A 71 -26.73 -12.23 7.24
C LEU A 71 -26.25 -13.66 6.90
N ASN A 72 -24.97 -13.82 6.64
CA ASN A 72 -24.35 -15.13 6.34
C ASN A 72 -23.91 -15.92 7.59
N ASN A 73 -24.15 -15.42 8.80
CA ASN A 73 -23.62 -15.98 10.05
C ASN A 73 -22.10 -16.19 10.04
N SER A 74 -21.35 -15.33 9.33
CA SER A 74 -19.90 -15.42 9.19
C SER A 74 -19.11 -14.45 10.08
N LEU A 75 -19.77 -13.66 10.95
CA LEU A 75 -19.12 -12.65 11.82
C LEU A 75 -17.95 -13.22 12.63
N ILE A 76 -18.13 -14.38 13.27
CA ILE A 76 -17.09 -15.02 14.08
C ILE A 76 -15.97 -15.54 13.16
N ILE A 77 -16.31 -16.11 12.01
CA ILE A 77 -15.38 -16.68 11.04
C ILE A 77 -14.49 -15.57 10.47
N ASP A 78 -15.08 -14.43 10.11
CA ASP A 78 -14.43 -13.30 9.48
C ASP A 78 -13.96 -12.22 10.47
N GLN A 79 -14.07 -12.47 11.81
CA GLN A 79 -13.75 -11.51 12.87
C GLN A 79 -12.37 -10.86 12.70
N LYS A 80 -11.38 -11.65 12.33
CA LYS A 80 -10.01 -11.16 12.13
C LYS A 80 -9.92 -10.16 10.98
N LEU A 81 -10.67 -10.34 9.91
CA LEU A 81 -10.72 -9.42 8.77
C LEU A 81 -11.52 -8.17 9.13
N LEU A 82 -12.71 -8.34 9.71
CA LEU A 82 -13.57 -7.25 10.12
C LEU A 82 -12.91 -6.32 11.14
N SER A 83 -12.17 -6.88 12.11
CA SER A 83 -11.41 -6.09 13.09
C SER A 83 -10.31 -5.24 12.44
N ARG A 84 -9.68 -5.71 11.35
CA ARG A 84 -8.70 -4.91 10.59
C ARG A 84 -9.36 -3.76 9.85
N TYR A 85 -10.55 -3.96 9.32
CA TYR A 85 -11.30 -2.90 8.64
C TYR A 85 -11.71 -1.77 9.59
N LEU A 86 -11.89 -2.03 10.89
CA LEU A 86 -12.14 -0.99 11.87
C LEU A 86 -11.03 0.09 11.90
N PHE A 87 -9.77 -0.26 11.61
CA PHE A 87 -8.70 0.73 11.53
C PHE A 87 -8.95 1.75 10.42
N ILE A 88 -9.53 1.32 9.28
CA ILE A 88 -9.86 2.20 8.15
C ILE A 88 -11.00 3.17 8.51
N LEU A 89 -11.89 2.76 9.40
CA LEU A 89 -12.99 3.62 9.86
C LEU A 89 -12.56 4.57 10.97
N ILE A 90 -11.75 4.09 11.91
CA ILE A 90 -11.37 4.83 13.14
C ILE A 90 -10.29 5.88 12.84
N ILE A 91 -9.27 5.55 12.06
CA ILE A 91 -8.14 6.45 11.83
C ILE A 91 -8.55 7.79 11.22
N PRO A 92 -9.40 7.87 10.17
CA PRO A 92 -9.87 9.17 9.65
C PRO A 92 -10.61 10.01 10.70
N ILE A 93 -11.36 9.38 11.60
CA ILE A 93 -12.03 10.07 12.71
C ILE A 93 -10.99 10.66 13.67
N LEU A 94 -9.95 9.90 14.02
CA LEU A 94 -8.88 10.38 14.89
C LEU A 94 -8.08 11.53 14.27
N PHE A 95 -7.95 11.55 12.94
CA PHE A 95 -7.31 12.66 12.22
C PHE A 95 -8.03 14.01 12.39
N LEU A 96 -9.33 14.01 12.69
CA LEU A 96 -10.09 15.24 12.90
C LEU A 96 -9.57 16.08 14.08
N LYS A 97 -8.95 15.45 15.09
CA LYS A 97 -8.41 16.10 16.27
C LYS A 97 -6.96 16.59 16.11
N LEU A 98 -6.25 16.15 15.07
CA LEU A 98 -4.87 16.56 14.82
C LEU A 98 -4.80 18.04 14.46
N LYS A 99 -3.84 18.74 15.08
CA LYS A 99 -3.63 20.18 14.91
C LYS A 99 -2.59 20.50 13.83
N ASP A 100 -1.53 19.69 13.73
CA ASP A 100 -0.37 19.95 12.88
C ASP A 100 -0.08 18.77 11.94
N LEU A 101 -0.77 18.77 10.79
CA LEU A 101 -0.58 17.72 9.78
C LEU A 101 0.82 17.73 9.16
N GLU A 102 1.51 18.88 9.15
CA GLU A 102 2.86 18.96 8.62
C GLU A 102 3.88 18.23 9.51
N LYS A 103 3.69 18.26 10.84
CA LYS A 103 4.49 17.42 11.75
C LYS A 103 4.18 15.92 11.56
N ILE A 104 2.93 15.56 11.31
CA ILE A 104 2.52 14.18 11.02
C ILE A 104 3.21 13.67 9.76
N LYS A 105 3.21 14.46 8.65
CA LYS A 105 3.95 14.11 7.42
C LYS A 105 5.45 13.95 7.69
N THR A 106 6.04 14.85 8.46
CA THR A 106 7.46 14.78 8.81
C THR A 106 7.78 13.52 9.63
N ALA A 107 6.94 13.17 10.60
CA ALA A 107 7.09 11.95 11.39
C ALA A 107 7.01 10.68 10.52
N LEU A 108 6.09 10.65 9.55
CA LEU A 108 6.02 9.55 8.58
C LEU A 108 7.29 9.45 7.74
N ILE A 109 7.80 10.56 7.22
CA ILE A 109 9.06 10.56 6.47
C ILE A 109 10.19 9.99 7.34
N ILE A 110 10.35 10.48 8.57
CA ILE A 110 11.39 10.01 9.50
C ILE A 110 11.23 8.50 9.76
N SER A 111 10.02 8.03 10.06
CA SER A 111 9.73 6.62 10.28
C SER A 111 10.15 5.75 9.09
N ILE A 112 9.83 6.19 7.88
CA ILE A 112 10.19 5.49 6.64
C ILE A 112 11.71 5.48 6.43
N GLN A 113 12.39 6.61 6.67
CA GLN A 113 13.84 6.68 6.53
C GLN A 113 14.56 5.82 7.57
N LEU A 114 14.05 5.73 8.81
CA LEU A 114 14.56 4.81 9.82
C LEU A 114 14.39 3.34 9.38
N MET A 115 13.22 2.98 8.84
CA MET A 115 12.96 1.64 8.28
C MET A 115 13.97 1.31 7.17
N ILE A 116 14.22 2.26 6.25
CA ILE A 116 15.19 2.11 5.16
C ILE A 116 16.61 1.93 5.73
N ALA A 117 17.03 2.79 6.66
CA ALA A 117 18.35 2.74 7.26
C ALA A 117 18.62 1.40 7.98
N VAL A 118 17.66 0.93 8.78
CA VAL A 118 17.75 -0.37 9.48
C VAL A 118 17.81 -1.53 8.47
N SER A 119 17.02 -1.47 7.41
CA SER A 119 17.02 -2.51 6.36
C SER A 119 18.37 -2.53 5.61
N ILE A 120 18.90 -1.38 5.21
CA ILE A 120 20.21 -1.28 4.56
C ILE A 120 21.31 -1.80 5.51
N PHE A 121 21.28 -1.42 6.79
CA PHE A 121 22.25 -1.91 7.77
C PHE A 121 22.26 -3.45 7.87
N LYS A 122 21.07 -4.07 7.93
CA LYS A 122 20.97 -5.54 7.98
C LYS A 122 21.49 -6.20 6.70
N ILE A 123 21.17 -5.65 5.52
CA ILE A 123 21.67 -6.15 4.22
C ILE A 123 23.20 -6.02 4.15
N THR A 124 23.74 -4.87 4.54
CA THR A 124 25.20 -4.63 4.54
C THR A 124 25.92 -5.57 5.52
N LYS A 125 25.36 -5.75 6.74
CA LYS A 125 25.90 -6.70 7.72
C LYS A 125 25.93 -8.13 7.16
N HIS A 126 24.85 -8.56 6.50
CA HIS A 126 24.78 -9.87 5.87
C HIS A 126 25.87 -10.02 4.79
N TYR A 127 26.02 -9.00 3.93
CA TYR A 127 27.07 -8.99 2.90
C TYR A 127 28.48 -9.09 3.48
N LEU A 128 28.78 -8.36 4.54
CA LEU A 128 30.09 -8.39 5.20
C LEU A 128 30.43 -9.75 5.83
N ILE A 129 29.40 -10.48 6.30
CA ILE A 129 29.59 -11.80 6.92
C ILE A 129 29.70 -12.91 5.87
N TYR A 130 28.85 -12.90 4.85
CA TYR A 130 28.70 -14.02 3.91
C TYR A 130 29.27 -13.75 2.51
N ASN A 131 29.78 -12.53 2.27
CA ASN A 131 30.28 -12.05 0.97
C ASN A 131 29.31 -12.30 -0.20
N ASN A 132 28.01 -12.30 0.09
CA ASN A 132 26.95 -12.53 -0.87
C ASN A 132 25.79 -11.54 -0.66
N PHE A 133 25.31 -10.93 -1.75
CA PHE A 133 24.12 -10.11 -1.74
C PHE A 133 22.87 -10.99 -1.86
N PRO A 134 21.99 -11.02 -0.86
CA PRO A 134 20.83 -11.93 -0.80
C PRO A 134 19.67 -11.51 -1.70
N LEU A 135 19.86 -10.53 -2.58
CA LEU A 135 18.75 -9.83 -3.26
C LEU A 135 18.01 -10.70 -4.29
N GLY A 136 18.60 -11.81 -4.76
CA GLY A 136 17.96 -12.83 -5.61
C GLY A 136 17.00 -13.74 -4.82
N ASP A 137 17.34 -14.08 -3.56
CA ASP A 137 16.52 -14.95 -2.71
C ASP A 137 15.35 -14.17 -2.06
N GLY A 138 14.13 -14.55 -2.42
CA GLY A 138 12.92 -13.89 -1.92
C GLY A 138 12.66 -14.07 -0.44
N LEU A 139 13.06 -15.21 0.15
CA LEU A 139 12.86 -15.51 1.57
C LEU A 139 13.89 -14.79 2.43
N LEU A 140 15.17 -14.94 2.10
CA LEU A 140 16.27 -14.36 2.84
C LEU A 140 16.19 -12.81 2.88
N VAL A 141 15.81 -12.19 1.76
CA VAL A 141 15.62 -10.72 1.74
C VAL A 141 14.52 -10.28 2.69
N ASN A 142 13.39 -11.00 2.77
CA ASN A 142 12.31 -10.63 3.67
C ASN A 142 12.71 -10.72 5.16
N GLU A 143 13.65 -11.58 5.52
CA GLU A 143 14.20 -11.67 6.88
C GLU A 143 15.12 -10.48 7.22
N LEU A 144 15.86 -9.99 6.22
CA LEU A 144 16.76 -8.86 6.37
C LEU A 144 16.05 -7.51 6.36
N LEU A 145 14.90 -7.40 5.72
CA LEU A 145 14.12 -6.18 5.70
C LEU A 145 13.31 -6.01 7.00
N VAL A 146 13.01 -4.77 7.37
CA VAL A 146 12.10 -4.46 8.49
C VAL A 146 10.67 -4.85 8.15
N LEU A 147 10.27 -4.67 6.90
CA LEU A 147 8.98 -5.07 6.34
C LEU A 147 9.23 -6.02 5.17
N GLU A 148 8.26 -6.88 4.86
CA GLU A 148 8.30 -7.68 3.63
C GLU A 148 8.57 -6.77 2.40
N ARG A 149 9.34 -7.26 1.43
CA ARG A 149 9.81 -6.51 0.26
C ARG A 149 8.73 -5.65 -0.43
N PRO A 150 7.50 -6.13 -0.70
CA PRO A 150 6.46 -5.31 -1.33
C PRO A 150 6.08 -4.10 -0.47
N TYR A 151 5.94 -4.29 0.85
CA TYR A 151 5.60 -3.22 1.78
C TYR A 151 6.76 -2.26 2.02
N ALA A 152 8.00 -2.76 2.13
CA ALA A 152 9.19 -1.93 2.27
C ALA A 152 9.37 -0.99 1.07
N GLY A 153 9.24 -1.53 -0.16
CA GLY A 153 9.28 -0.73 -1.38
C GLY A 153 8.14 0.28 -1.49
N PHE A 154 6.91 -0.14 -1.11
CA PHE A 154 5.75 0.76 -1.10
C PHE A 154 5.93 1.90 -0.10
N MET A 155 6.39 1.63 1.12
CA MET A 155 6.68 2.68 2.11
C MET A 155 7.78 3.63 1.65
N ALA A 156 8.83 3.13 0.99
CA ALA A 156 9.86 4.00 0.39
C ALA A 156 9.26 4.92 -0.69
N LEU A 157 8.36 4.42 -1.53
CA LEU A 157 7.62 5.24 -2.51
C LEU A 157 6.76 6.32 -1.82
N MET A 158 6.08 5.98 -0.73
CA MET A 158 5.32 6.96 0.07
C MET A 158 6.24 8.02 0.69
N GLY A 159 7.40 7.63 1.22
CA GLY A 159 8.42 8.54 1.75
C GLY A 159 8.96 9.49 0.69
N LEU A 160 9.16 9.01 -0.54
CA LEU A 160 9.53 9.83 -1.68
C LEU A 160 8.47 10.88 -2.00
N ILE A 161 7.19 10.48 -2.11
CA ILE A 161 6.08 11.39 -2.44
C ILE A 161 5.94 12.49 -1.38
N LEU A 162 5.99 12.14 -0.09
CA LEU A 162 5.95 13.11 1.01
C LEU A 162 7.16 14.05 1.01
N SER A 163 8.36 13.53 0.74
CA SER A 163 9.58 14.34 0.68
C SER A 163 9.53 15.32 -0.49
N LEU A 164 9.05 14.90 -1.67
CA LEU A 164 8.84 15.78 -2.82
C LEU A 164 7.79 16.87 -2.54
N GLU A 165 6.73 16.56 -1.79
CA GLU A 165 5.76 17.57 -1.35
C GLU A 165 6.43 18.63 -0.46
N LYS A 166 7.26 18.24 0.51
CA LYS A 166 8.02 19.15 1.36
C LYS A 166 8.97 20.03 0.56
N ILE A 167 9.66 19.46 -0.44
CA ILE A 167 10.54 20.22 -1.33
C ILE A 167 9.76 21.27 -2.13
N LYS A 168 8.61 20.89 -2.69
CA LYS A 168 7.73 21.80 -3.45
C LYS A 168 7.23 22.95 -2.59
N ASN A 169 6.85 22.66 -1.35
CA ASN A 169 6.35 23.65 -0.38
C ASN A 169 7.45 24.51 0.25
N LYS A 170 8.70 24.40 -0.25
CA LYS A 170 9.87 25.18 0.20
C LYS A 170 10.12 25.09 1.71
N ASP A 171 9.99 23.85 2.26
CA ASP A 171 10.33 23.59 3.68
C ASP A 171 11.76 24.06 3.99
N LYS A 172 11.98 24.53 5.21
CA LYS A 172 13.28 25.03 5.69
C LYS A 172 14.39 23.99 5.55
N ASN A 173 14.05 22.71 5.69
CA ASN A 173 14.96 21.58 5.63
C ASN A 173 14.98 20.92 4.23
N LYS A 174 14.76 21.69 3.16
CA LYS A 174 14.68 21.18 1.77
C LYS A 174 15.81 20.22 1.41
N ASN A 175 17.04 20.50 1.82
CA ASN A 175 18.20 19.65 1.48
C ASN A 175 18.11 18.25 2.11
N ILE A 176 17.56 18.16 3.32
CA ILE A 176 17.32 16.86 3.99
C ILE A 176 16.26 16.05 3.21
N PHE A 177 15.19 16.71 2.75
CA PHE A 177 14.16 16.03 1.96
C PHE A 177 14.63 15.63 0.57
N ILE A 178 15.58 16.37 -0.05
CA ILE A 178 16.25 15.94 -1.28
C ILE A 178 17.06 14.65 -1.02
N PHE A 179 17.84 14.61 0.05
CA PHE A 179 18.60 13.41 0.45
C PHE A 179 17.65 12.23 0.72
N PHE A 180 16.56 12.43 1.46
CA PHE A 180 15.56 11.39 1.73
C PHE A 180 14.87 10.88 0.46
N SER A 181 14.62 11.76 -0.51
CA SER A 181 14.07 11.37 -1.81
C SER A 181 15.05 10.48 -2.57
N ALA A 182 16.33 10.86 -2.63
CA ALA A 182 17.36 10.07 -3.27
C ALA A 182 17.56 8.71 -2.60
N LEU A 183 17.57 8.67 -1.25
CA LEU A 183 17.70 7.44 -0.47
C LEU A 183 16.50 6.50 -0.70
N SER A 184 15.28 7.04 -0.80
CA SER A 184 14.07 6.26 -1.09
C SER A 184 14.12 5.62 -2.48
N ILE A 185 14.54 6.37 -3.51
CA ILE A 185 14.71 5.83 -4.87
C ILE A 185 15.80 4.76 -4.88
N PHE A 186 16.97 5.05 -4.29
CA PHE A 186 18.05 4.09 -4.17
C PHE A 186 17.58 2.78 -3.51
N PHE A 187 16.83 2.88 -2.41
CA PHE A 187 16.34 1.70 -1.70
C PHE A 187 15.35 0.88 -2.53
N ILE A 188 14.40 1.52 -3.26
CA ILE A 188 13.46 0.81 -4.16
C ILE A 188 14.22 0.00 -5.21
N VAL A 189 15.28 0.60 -5.79
CA VAL A 189 16.13 -0.07 -6.79
C VAL A 189 16.97 -1.17 -6.13
N LEU A 190 17.60 -0.89 -4.98
CA LEU A 190 18.41 -1.83 -4.24
C LEU A 190 17.69 -3.13 -3.93
N ILE A 191 16.49 -3.04 -3.34
CA ILE A 191 15.70 -4.23 -3.00
C ILE A 191 14.93 -4.83 -4.18
N ALA A 192 15.05 -4.26 -5.38
CA ALA A 192 14.33 -4.65 -6.59
C ALA A 192 12.82 -4.86 -6.34
N ALA A 193 12.17 -3.88 -5.70
CA ALA A 193 10.73 -3.89 -5.40
C ALA A 193 9.91 -3.59 -6.65
N ARG A 194 9.58 -4.64 -7.45
CA ARG A 194 8.94 -4.53 -8.77
C ARG A 194 7.74 -3.59 -8.80
N ASN A 195 6.78 -3.78 -7.89
CA ASN A 195 5.55 -2.99 -7.86
C ASN A 195 5.81 -1.52 -7.58
N SER A 196 6.71 -1.22 -6.63
CA SER A 196 7.06 0.17 -6.30
C SER A 196 7.87 0.84 -7.41
N PHE A 197 8.71 0.07 -8.10
CA PHE A 197 9.44 0.57 -9.27
C PHE A 197 8.51 0.90 -10.43
N ILE A 198 7.56 0.02 -10.77
CA ILE A 198 6.54 0.26 -11.79
C ILE A 198 5.68 1.47 -11.41
N SER A 199 5.25 1.54 -10.15
CA SER A 199 4.47 2.69 -9.65
C SER A 199 5.26 3.99 -9.74
N LEU A 200 6.55 3.99 -9.40
CA LEU A 200 7.42 5.16 -9.54
C LEU A 200 7.50 5.65 -10.99
N LEU A 201 7.69 4.74 -11.94
CA LEU A 201 7.70 5.07 -13.38
C LEU A 201 6.35 5.64 -13.81
N PHE A 202 5.26 5.01 -13.40
CA PHE A 202 3.92 5.51 -13.72
C PHE A 202 3.68 6.92 -13.17
N LEU A 203 4.05 7.20 -11.92
CA LEU A 203 3.92 8.52 -11.31
C LEU A 203 4.77 9.57 -12.04
N PHE A 204 5.96 9.20 -12.48
CA PHE A 204 6.82 10.05 -13.26
C PHE A 204 6.15 10.43 -14.59
N PHE A 205 5.60 9.47 -15.35
CA PHE A 205 4.86 9.74 -16.57
C PHE A 205 3.60 10.58 -16.31
N LEU A 206 2.83 10.24 -15.26
CA LEU A 206 1.65 10.99 -14.86
C LEU A 206 1.99 12.46 -14.58
N TYR A 207 3.10 12.73 -13.86
CA TYR A 207 3.55 14.09 -13.59
C TYR A 207 3.89 14.85 -14.87
N ILE A 208 4.66 14.23 -15.77
CA ILE A 208 5.07 14.86 -17.03
C ILE A 208 3.87 15.19 -17.91
N PHE A 209 2.95 14.23 -18.07
CA PHE A 209 1.82 14.43 -18.98
C PHE A 209 0.81 15.45 -18.46
N PHE A 210 0.44 15.38 -17.19
CA PHE A 210 -0.71 16.12 -16.67
C PHE A 210 -0.35 17.36 -15.85
N TYR A 211 0.81 17.37 -15.19
CA TYR A 211 1.17 18.44 -14.25
C TYR A 211 2.33 19.33 -14.73
N LEU A 212 3.21 18.82 -15.60
CA LEU A 212 4.33 19.61 -16.12
C LEU A 212 3.86 20.49 -17.30
N LYS A 213 4.03 21.81 -17.13
CA LYS A 213 3.61 22.82 -18.14
C LYS A 213 4.74 23.11 -19.15
N ILE A 214 5.05 22.14 -20.00
CA ILE A 214 6.01 22.28 -21.14
C ILE A 214 5.35 21.82 -22.43
N SER A 215 5.94 22.17 -23.59
CA SER A 215 5.39 21.77 -24.88
C SER A 215 5.37 20.26 -25.06
N LYS A 216 4.46 19.75 -25.91
CA LYS A 216 4.31 18.31 -26.17
C LYS A 216 5.60 17.68 -26.68
N LEU A 217 6.35 18.38 -27.55
CA LEU A 217 7.61 17.88 -28.10
C LEU A 217 8.65 17.62 -27.00
N TYR A 218 8.85 18.59 -26.08
CA TYR A 218 9.78 18.40 -24.96
C TYR A 218 9.33 17.31 -24.01
N LYS A 219 8.03 17.10 -23.82
CA LYS A 219 7.52 15.96 -23.02
C LYS A 219 7.95 14.63 -23.63
N VAL A 220 7.73 14.46 -24.94
CA VAL A 220 8.08 13.23 -25.66
C VAL A 220 9.59 12.99 -25.66
N ALA A 221 10.39 14.02 -25.95
CA ALA A 221 11.85 13.92 -25.92
C ALA A 221 12.38 13.54 -24.53
N PHE A 222 11.86 14.16 -23.48
CA PHE A 222 12.25 13.88 -22.10
C PHE A 222 11.87 12.47 -21.67
N ILE A 223 10.68 11.99 -22.05
CA ILE A 223 10.24 10.61 -21.81
C ILE A 223 11.16 9.62 -22.52
N GLY A 224 11.46 9.85 -23.81
CA GLY A 224 12.37 9.02 -24.59
C GLY A 224 13.77 8.93 -23.93
N PHE A 225 14.31 10.05 -23.49
CA PHE A 225 15.58 10.11 -22.77
C PHE A 225 15.55 9.31 -21.46
N CYS A 226 14.52 9.50 -20.64
CA CYS A 226 14.37 8.74 -19.40
C CYS A 226 14.18 7.24 -19.63
N PHE A 227 13.44 6.87 -20.69
CA PHE A 227 13.27 5.46 -21.08
C PHE A 227 14.60 4.82 -21.45
N LEU A 228 15.46 5.51 -22.21
CA LEU A 228 16.83 5.04 -22.52
C LEU A 228 17.67 4.85 -21.26
N ILE A 229 17.63 5.78 -20.31
CA ILE A 229 18.33 5.64 -19.01
C ILE A 229 17.83 4.40 -18.26
N ILE A 230 16.51 4.20 -18.18
CA ILE A 230 15.91 3.04 -17.50
C ILE A 230 16.34 1.74 -18.17
N LEU A 231 16.29 1.67 -19.50
CA LEU A 231 16.76 0.50 -20.25
C LEU A 231 18.24 0.20 -19.93
N THR A 232 19.07 1.23 -19.87
CA THR A 232 20.49 1.08 -19.54
C THR A 232 20.67 0.56 -18.10
N ILE A 233 19.97 1.12 -17.11
CA ILE A 233 20.02 0.66 -15.71
C ILE A 233 19.56 -0.79 -15.60
N VAL A 234 18.44 -1.15 -16.25
CA VAL A 234 17.90 -2.51 -16.24
C VAL A 234 18.88 -3.49 -16.90
N SER A 235 19.45 -3.14 -18.05
CA SER A 235 20.37 -4.03 -18.78
C SER A 235 21.71 -4.25 -18.04
N LEU A 236 22.14 -3.28 -17.26
CA LEU A 236 23.40 -3.40 -16.47
C LEU A 236 23.19 -4.09 -15.11
N ASN A 237 21.98 -4.19 -14.62
CA ASN A 237 21.71 -4.75 -13.29
C ASN A 237 21.18 -6.18 -13.37
N LYS A 238 22.08 -7.16 -13.20
CA LYS A 238 21.73 -8.60 -13.21
C LYS A 238 20.62 -8.96 -12.21
N ASN A 239 20.62 -8.36 -11.01
CA ASN A 239 19.59 -8.63 -10.00
C ASN A 239 18.18 -8.20 -10.47
N ILE A 240 18.09 -7.09 -11.22
CA ILE A 240 16.83 -6.63 -11.81
C ILE A 240 16.40 -7.63 -12.89
N LEU A 241 17.30 -8.02 -13.80
CA LEU A 241 17.01 -8.98 -14.88
C LEU A 241 16.53 -10.32 -14.33
N GLU A 242 17.24 -10.87 -13.34
CA GLU A 242 16.85 -12.12 -12.66
C GLU A 242 15.49 -11.98 -11.96
N ARG A 243 15.26 -10.86 -11.30
CA ARG A 243 14.00 -10.59 -10.57
C ARG A 243 12.79 -10.44 -11.48
N PHE A 244 12.98 -9.92 -12.69
CA PHE A 244 11.93 -9.85 -13.71
C PHE A 244 11.85 -11.12 -14.57
N HIS A 245 12.68 -12.14 -14.28
CA HIS A 245 12.77 -13.40 -15.01
C HIS A 245 13.07 -13.23 -16.52
N ILE A 246 13.80 -12.17 -16.87
CA ILE A 246 14.14 -11.84 -18.26
C ILE A 246 15.21 -12.81 -18.76
N ASN A 247 14.90 -13.57 -19.80
CA ASN A 247 15.84 -14.43 -20.55
C ASN A 247 16.21 -13.77 -21.89
N LYS A 248 17.17 -14.39 -22.59
CA LYS A 248 17.57 -13.97 -23.93
C LYS A 248 16.45 -14.16 -24.96
N ASP A 249 15.54 -15.13 -24.73
CA ASP A 249 14.39 -15.45 -25.57
C ASP A 249 13.07 -15.21 -24.84
N ILE A 250 12.01 -14.96 -25.60
CA ILE A 250 10.66 -14.69 -25.08
C ILE A 250 10.05 -15.94 -24.46
N GLU A 251 10.20 -17.12 -25.11
CA GLU A 251 9.64 -18.38 -24.62
C GLU A 251 10.26 -18.80 -23.28
N GLY A 252 11.60 -18.67 -23.13
CA GLY A 252 12.28 -18.91 -21.86
C GLY A 252 11.90 -17.91 -20.78
N THR A 253 11.59 -16.67 -21.15
CA THR A 253 11.07 -15.67 -20.21
C THR A 253 9.67 -16.04 -19.74
N LEU A 254 8.76 -16.39 -20.63
CA LEU A 254 7.38 -16.79 -20.29
C LEU A 254 7.34 -18.05 -19.45
N SER A 255 8.14 -19.06 -19.78
CA SER A 255 8.22 -20.31 -19.00
C SER A 255 8.76 -20.08 -17.60
N LYS A 256 9.78 -19.22 -17.41
CA LYS A 256 10.25 -18.82 -16.08
C LYS A 256 9.18 -18.07 -15.28
N ILE A 257 8.49 -17.12 -15.90
CA ILE A 257 7.38 -16.41 -15.23
C ILE A 257 6.32 -17.40 -14.78
N ALA A 258 5.92 -18.34 -15.62
CA ALA A 258 4.94 -19.36 -15.28
C ALA A 258 5.35 -20.25 -14.09
N ILE A 259 6.67 -20.50 -13.93
CA ILE A 259 7.21 -21.32 -12.83
C ILE A 259 7.34 -20.50 -11.55
N PHE A 260 7.91 -19.30 -11.62
CA PHE A 260 8.35 -18.54 -10.43
C PHE A 260 7.34 -17.48 -9.96
N GLU A 261 6.38 -17.05 -10.80
CA GLU A 261 5.37 -16.08 -10.39
C GLU A 261 4.12 -16.79 -9.84
N PRO A 262 3.84 -16.68 -8.53
CA PRO A 262 2.69 -17.39 -7.94
C PRO A 262 1.35 -16.98 -8.56
N ARG A 263 1.21 -15.73 -9.01
CA ARG A 263 -0.03 -15.18 -9.58
C ARG A 263 -0.47 -15.91 -10.86
N TYR A 264 0.48 -16.54 -11.55
CA TYR A 264 0.18 -17.37 -12.73
C TYR A 264 -0.71 -18.59 -12.39
N VAL A 265 -0.69 -19.05 -11.14
CA VAL A 265 -1.61 -20.08 -10.63
C VAL A 265 -2.78 -19.47 -9.87
N ILE A 266 -2.51 -18.48 -9.02
CA ILE A 266 -3.50 -17.89 -8.13
C ILE A 266 -4.66 -17.23 -8.90
N TRP A 267 -4.36 -16.41 -9.92
CA TRP A 267 -5.40 -15.69 -10.65
C TRP A 267 -6.31 -16.56 -11.48
N PRO A 268 -5.83 -17.57 -12.24
CA PRO A 268 -6.70 -18.58 -12.86
C PRO A 268 -7.58 -19.32 -11.83
N CYS A 269 -7.03 -19.74 -10.67
CA CYS A 269 -7.83 -20.35 -9.62
C CYS A 269 -8.92 -19.39 -9.11
N ALA A 270 -8.58 -18.15 -8.84
CA ALA A 270 -9.56 -17.15 -8.39
C ALA A 270 -10.65 -16.90 -9.45
N TYR A 271 -10.30 -16.89 -10.73
CA TYR A 271 -11.26 -16.80 -11.83
C TYR A 271 -12.18 -18.03 -11.91
N ASP A 272 -11.64 -19.24 -11.75
CA ASP A 272 -12.46 -20.46 -11.79
C ASP A 272 -13.44 -20.51 -10.61
N LEU A 273 -13.10 -19.93 -9.45
CA LEU A 273 -14.03 -19.80 -8.35
C LEU A 273 -15.28 -18.99 -8.72
N THR A 274 -15.15 -18.00 -9.59
CA THR A 274 -16.31 -17.18 -10.03
C THR A 274 -17.31 -17.95 -10.91
N LYS A 275 -16.92 -19.13 -11.42
CA LYS A 275 -17.80 -20.01 -12.24
C LYS A 275 -18.54 -21.06 -11.41
N GLN A 276 -18.23 -21.18 -10.12
CA GLN A 276 -18.89 -22.16 -9.23
C GLN A 276 -20.31 -21.73 -8.91
N GLU A 277 -21.22 -22.69 -8.74
CA GLU A 277 -22.64 -22.44 -8.44
C GLU A 277 -22.86 -21.66 -7.15
N GLU A 278 -21.96 -21.85 -6.16
CA GLU A 278 -22.03 -21.15 -4.87
C GLU A 278 -21.58 -19.68 -4.95
N PHE A 279 -20.98 -19.25 -6.06
CA PHE A 279 -20.56 -17.88 -6.23
C PHE A 279 -21.74 -16.95 -6.59
N ASN A 280 -22.08 -16.05 -5.69
CA ASN A 280 -23.07 -15.03 -5.97
C ASN A 280 -22.41 -13.78 -6.59
N TYR A 281 -22.70 -13.51 -7.86
CA TYR A 281 -22.11 -12.36 -8.58
C TYR A 281 -22.40 -11.01 -7.90
N ALA A 282 -23.54 -10.85 -7.23
CA ALA A 282 -23.90 -9.58 -6.58
C ALA A 282 -23.10 -9.35 -5.28
N VAL A 283 -23.00 -10.37 -4.43
CA VAL A 283 -22.46 -10.23 -3.07
C VAL A 283 -21.25 -11.12 -2.75
N GLY A 284 -20.79 -11.95 -3.70
CA GLY A 284 -19.64 -12.83 -3.55
C GLY A 284 -19.89 -14.09 -2.71
N PHE A 285 -18.83 -14.79 -2.32
CA PHE A 285 -18.87 -15.94 -1.43
C PHE A 285 -19.30 -15.58 -0.02
N ARG A 286 -19.78 -16.55 0.74
CA ARG A 286 -20.32 -16.40 2.08
C ARG A 286 -19.32 -15.83 3.07
N SER A 287 -18.07 -16.31 3.04
CA SER A 287 -17.01 -15.92 3.99
C SER A 287 -15.62 -15.95 3.36
N GLU A 288 -14.66 -15.24 3.95
CA GLU A 288 -13.25 -15.25 3.55
C GLU A 288 -12.62 -16.65 3.75
N LYS A 289 -13.05 -17.39 4.79
CA LYS A 289 -12.59 -18.76 5.01
C LYS A 289 -12.99 -19.70 3.87
N GLU A 290 -14.20 -19.54 3.35
CA GLU A 290 -14.67 -20.31 2.20
C GLU A 290 -13.80 -20.05 0.98
N ILE A 291 -13.53 -18.78 0.66
CA ILE A 291 -12.63 -18.39 -0.44
C ILE A 291 -11.25 -19.03 -0.27
N SER A 292 -10.68 -18.93 0.93
CA SER A 292 -9.36 -19.52 1.23
C SER A 292 -9.35 -21.03 1.03
N THR A 293 -10.38 -21.73 1.50
CA THR A 293 -10.48 -23.20 1.33
C THR A 293 -10.60 -23.58 -0.14
N LYS A 294 -11.46 -22.90 -0.91
CA LYS A 294 -11.65 -23.14 -2.33
C LYS A 294 -10.38 -22.87 -3.15
N LEU A 295 -9.63 -21.80 -2.82
CA LEU A 295 -8.34 -21.51 -3.46
C LEU A 295 -7.33 -22.62 -3.17
N ILE A 296 -7.21 -23.09 -1.93
CA ILE A 296 -6.32 -24.19 -1.55
C ILE A 296 -6.66 -25.48 -2.33
N ASN A 297 -7.94 -25.82 -2.47
CA ASN A 297 -8.39 -26.96 -3.25
C ASN A 297 -7.98 -26.82 -4.73
N CYS A 298 -8.21 -25.64 -5.33
CA CYS A 298 -7.79 -25.37 -6.70
C CYS A 298 -6.26 -25.51 -6.88
N TYR A 299 -5.46 -25.07 -5.91
CA TYR A 299 -4.00 -25.24 -5.97
C TYR A 299 -3.60 -26.72 -5.92
N SER A 300 -4.30 -27.54 -5.10
CA SER A 300 -4.03 -28.98 -5.01
C SER A 300 -4.31 -29.71 -6.32
N GLU A 301 -5.32 -29.27 -7.07
CA GLU A 301 -5.73 -29.86 -8.35
C GLU A 301 -4.88 -29.38 -9.53
N LYS A 302 -4.60 -28.06 -9.60
CA LYS A 302 -3.92 -27.47 -10.76
C LYS A 302 -2.40 -27.62 -10.78
N ILE A 303 -1.77 -27.81 -9.62
CA ILE A 303 -0.31 -27.91 -9.55
C ILE A 303 0.12 -29.37 -9.58
N SER A 304 0.65 -29.81 -10.71
CA SER A 304 1.14 -31.20 -10.90
C SER A 304 2.46 -31.43 -10.17
N ASN A 305 3.37 -30.45 -10.11
CA ASN A 305 4.65 -30.59 -9.42
C ASN A 305 4.43 -30.63 -7.90
N GLU A 306 4.82 -31.74 -7.26
CA GLU A 306 4.55 -32.02 -5.86
C GLU A 306 5.21 -31.03 -4.90
N SER A 307 6.49 -30.69 -5.10
CA SER A 307 7.21 -29.73 -4.28
C SER A 307 6.57 -28.35 -4.35
N ARG A 308 6.21 -27.88 -5.55
CA ARG A 308 5.53 -26.61 -5.77
C ARG A 308 4.14 -26.60 -5.14
N ARG A 309 3.38 -27.69 -5.29
CA ARG A 309 2.07 -27.87 -4.68
C ARG A 309 2.16 -27.79 -3.16
N GLY A 310 3.09 -28.52 -2.54
CA GLY A 310 3.35 -28.46 -1.10
C GLY A 310 3.61 -27.04 -0.61
N TRP A 311 4.43 -26.30 -1.34
CA TRP A 311 4.72 -24.88 -1.02
C TRP A 311 3.47 -23.98 -1.08
N PHE A 312 2.58 -24.16 -2.09
CA PHE A 312 1.32 -23.40 -2.17
C PHE A 312 0.35 -23.76 -1.03
N LEU A 313 0.24 -25.05 -0.68
CA LEU A 313 -0.63 -25.52 0.40
C LEU A 313 -0.16 -25.05 1.78
N GLU A 314 1.15 -24.99 2.01
CA GLU A 314 1.74 -24.47 3.25
C GLU A 314 1.52 -22.96 3.38
N ARG A 315 1.78 -22.20 2.31
CA ARG A 315 1.66 -20.72 2.30
C ARG A 315 0.22 -20.24 2.29
N LYS A 316 -0.73 -21.03 1.83
CA LYS A 316 -2.16 -20.69 1.76
C LYS A 316 -2.40 -19.32 1.12
N TYR A 317 -1.85 -19.13 -0.09
CA TYR A 317 -1.92 -17.85 -0.78
C TYR A 317 -3.36 -17.36 -0.94
N ASN A 318 -3.58 -16.09 -0.65
CA ASN A 318 -4.79 -15.37 -1.04
C ASN A 318 -4.68 -14.92 -2.52
N THR A 319 -5.61 -14.09 -2.99
CA THR A 319 -5.66 -13.65 -4.40
C THR A 319 -4.46 -12.80 -4.85
N HIS A 320 -3.64 -12.27 -3.95
CA HIS A 320 -2.58 -11.29 -4.25
C HIS A 320 -3.03 -10.18 -5.21
N ASN A 321 -4.30 -9.80 -5.10
CA ASN A 321 -4.94 -8.70 -5.82
C ASN A 321 -6.17 -8.28 -5.01
N GLN A 322 -6.14 -7.06 -4.46
CA GLN A 322 -7.20 -6.56 -3.59
C GLN A 322 -8.55 -6.47 -4.30
N PHE A 323 -8.55 -6.06 -5.58
CA PHE A 323 -9.77 -5.94 -6.36
C PHE A 323 -10.42 -7.31 -6.60
N LEU A 324 -9.61 -8.30 -6.97
CA LEU A 324 -10.07 -9.68 -7.15
C LEU A 324 -10.53 -10.29 -5.82
N GLY A 325 -9.80 -10.03 -4.73
CA GLY A 325 -10.20 -10.44 -3.39
C GLY A 325 -11.56 -9.84 -2.98
N PHE A 326 -11.76 -8.53 -3.23
CA PHE A 326 -13.05 -7.88 -2.98
C PHE A 326 -14.17 -8.41 -3.86
N PHE A 327 -13.89 -8.69 -5.14
CA PHE A 327 -14.90 -9.29 -6.02
C PHE A 327 -15.33 -10.67 -5.52
N LEU A 328 -14.40 -11.51 -5.12
CA LEU A 328 -14.73 -12.82 -4.55
C LEU A 328 -15.48 -12.72 -3.22
N SER A 329 -15.09 -11.78 -2.35
CA SER A 329 -15.66 -11.65 -1.00
C SER A 329 -16.92 -10.79 -0.93
N SER A 330 -17.16 -9.88 -1.87
CA SER A 330 -18.25 -8.88 -1.79
C SER A 330 -19.02 -8.73 -3.10
N GLY A 331 -18.70 -9.55 -4.11
CA GLY A 331 -19.31 -9.51 -5.43
C GLY A 331 -19.08 -8.18 -6.16
N ILE A 332 -19.88 -7.97 -7.20
CA ILE A 332 -19.81 -6.74 -8.01
C ILE A 332 -20.20 -5.49 -7.20
N ILE A 333 -21.07 -5.62 -6.21
CA ILE A 333 -21.50 -4.49 -5.37
C ILE A 333 -20.30 -3.94 -4.59
N GLY A 334 -19.61 -4.78 -3.81
CA GLY A 334 -18.45 -4.34 -3.04
C GLY A 334 -17.29 -3.85 -3.92
N PHE A 335 -17.07 -4.52 -5.06
CA PHE A 335 -16.08 -4.10 -6.06
C PHE A 335 -16.38 -2.69 -6.60
N LEU A 336 -17.62 -2.44 -7.04
CA LEU A 336 -18.01 -1.13 -7.58
C LEU A 336 -17.95 -0.01 -6.53
N ILE A 337 -18.31 -0.29 -5.28
CA ILE A 337 -18.17 0.69 -4.19
C ILE A 337 -16.70 1.07 -4.00
N LEU A 338 -15.77 0.09 -3.98
CA LEU A 338 -14.34 0.35 -3.85
C LEU A 338 -13.79 1.16 -5.04
N ILE A 339 -14.19 0.82 -6.26
CA ILE A 339 -13.80 1.57 -7.47
C ILE A 339 -14.36 2.99 -7.44
N SER A 340 -15.62 3.16 -7.00
CA SER A 340 -16.23 4.49 -6.86
C SER A 340 -15.48 5.37 -5.87
N PHE A 341 -14.95 4.80 -4.78
CA PHE A 341 -14.05 5.52 -3.86
C PHE A 341 -12.84 6.10 -4.60
N TYR A 342 -12.16 5.31 -5.44
CA TYR A 342 -11.01 5.78 -6.20
C TYR A 342 -11.37 6.86 -7.21
N PHE A 343 -12.43 6.65 -8.00
CA PHE A 343 -12.86 7.64 -9.00
C PHE A 343 -13.25 8.97 -8.36
N LEU A 344 -14.06 8.94 -7.30
CA LEU A 344 -14.45 10.16 -6.60
C LEU A 344 -13.24 10.84 -5.97
N SER A 345 -12.34 10.08 -5.32
CA SER A 345 -11.15 10.64 -4.69
C SER A 345 -10.24 11.34 -5.71
N ILE A 346 -9.99 10.71 -6.87
CA ILE A 346 -9.21 11.31 -7.95
C ILE A 346 -9.91 12.54 -8.52
N PHE A 347 -11.21 12.47 -8.77
CA PHE A 347 -11.98 13.59 -9.31
C PHE A 347 -11.94 14.81 -8.40
N LEU A 348 -12.13 14.62 -7.08
CA LEU A 348 -12.11 15.70 -6.09
C LEU A 348 -10.70 16.32 -5.93
N HIS A 349 -9.65 15.53 -6.11
CA HIS A 349 -8.27 15.95 -5.84
C HIS A 349 -7.39 16.05 -7.10
N LYS A 350 -7.98 16.05 -8.31
CA LYS A 350 -7.26 16.01 -9.60
C LYS A 350 -6.22 17.12 -9.80
N HIS A 351 -6.38 18.27 -9.15
CA HIS A 351 -5.44 19.39 -9.21
C HIS A 351 -4.27 19.25 -8.21
N ASN A 352 -4.37 18.35 -7.23
CA ASN A 352 -3.31 18.07 -6.28
C ASN A 352 -2.54 16.80 -6.71
N PHE A 353 -1.37 17.01 -7.34
CA PHE A 353 -0.51 15.90 -7.78
C PHE A 353 -0.22 14.90 -6.66
N PHE A 354 0.08 15.37 -5.43
CA PHE A 354 0.48 14.46 -4.35
C PHE A 354 -0.67 13.58 -3.87
N ALA A 355 -1.89 14.11 -3.80
CA ALA A 355 -3.07 13.32 -3.51
C ALA A 355 -3.32 12.24 -4.59
N VAL A 356 -3.22 12.63 -5.86
CA VAL A 356 -3.38 11.69 -6.99
C VAL A 356 -2.24 10.66 -7.00
N ALA A 357 -1.01 11.06 -6.70
CA ALA A 357 0.13 10.16 -6.63
C ALA A 357 -0.04 9.09 -5.54
N ILE A 358 -0.51 9.47 -4.35
CA ILE A 358 -0.82 8.52 -3.27
C ILE A 358 -1.92 7.55 -3.70
N LEU A 359 -3.03 8.05 -4.24
CA LEU A 359 -4.14 7.21 -4.71
C LEU A 359 -3.71 6.23 -5.80
N ALA A 360 -2.95 6.71 -6.79
CA ALA A 360 -2.42 5.88 -7.87
C ALA A 360 -1.45 4.81 -7.33
N SER A 361 -0.58 5.17 -6.38
CA SER A 361 0.32 4.21 -5.74
C SER A 361 -0.42 3.10 -5.01
N PHE A 362 -1.48 3.43 -4.25
CA PHE A 362 -2.33 2.42 -3.62
C PHE A 362 -3.09 1.58 -4.65
N PHE A 363 -3.58 2.19 -5.73
CA PHE A 363 -4.23 1.46 -6.83
C PHE A 363 -3.31 0.39 -7.41
N PHE A 364 -2.05 0.76 -7.76
CA PHE A 364 -1.05 -0.20 -8.21
C PHE A 364 -0.72 -1.24 -7.16
N PHE A 365 -0.60 -0.84 -5.90
CA PHE A 365 -0.31 -1.79 -4.84
C PHE A 365 -1.44 -2.81 -4.66
N PHE A 366 -2.70 -2.37 -4.78
CA PHE A 366 -3.89 -3.23 -4.73
C PHE A 366 -3.98 -4.22 -5.90
N LEU A 367 -3.42 -3.88 -7.09
CA LEU A 367 -3.36 -4.82 -8.21
C LEU A 367 -2.49 -6.06 -7.92
N PHE A 368 -1.52 -5.94 -7.00
CA PHE A 368 -0.53 -6.98 -6.76
C PHE A 368 -0.49 -7.50 -5.33
N GLU A 369 -1.22 -6.90 -4.39
CA GLU A 369 -1.27 -7.29 -2.99
C GLU A 369 -2.66 -7.10 -2.38
N ASN A 370 -3.03 -8.00 -1.45
CA ASN A 370 -4.24 -7.85 -0.64
C ASN A 370 -3.93 -6.97 0.58
N VAL A 371 -3.77 -5.69 0.35
CA VAL A 371 -3.30 -4.71 1.34
C VAL A 371 -4.26 -4.62 2.53
N LEU A 372 -5.57 -4.56 2.26
CA LEU A 372 -6.61 -4.41 3.29
C LEU A 372 -6.87 -5.72 4.07
N SER A 373 -6.32 -6.84 3.61
CA SER A 373 -6.35 -8.09 4.38
C SER A 373 -5.29 -8.14 5.49
N ARG A 374 -4.37 -7.16 5.54
CA ARG A 374 -3.30 -7.07 6.54
C ARG A 374 -3.51 -5.85 7.44
N GLN A 375 -3.27 -6.02 8.73
CA GLN A 375 -3.39 -4.92 9.71
C GLN A 375 -2.52 -3.72 9.33
N PHE A 376 -1.24 -3.94 9.02
CA PHE A 376 -0.33 -2.89 8.56
C PHE A 376 -0.87 -2.17 7.32
N GLY A 377 -1.40 -2.93 6.36
CA GLY A 377 -2.02 -2.38 5.15
C GLY A 377 -3.21 -1.46 5.45
N CYS A 378 -4.08 -1.86 6.39
CA CYS A 378 -5.21 -1.02 6.82
C CYS A 378 -4.73 0.28 7.50
N TYR A 379 -3.69 0.20 8.34
CA TYR A 379 -3.09 1.40 8.96
C TYR A 379 -2.57 2.37 7.91
N ILE A 380 -1.69 1.92 7.01
CA ILE A 380 -1.08 2.81 6.02
C ILE A 380 -2.12 3.39 5.07
N PHE A 381 -3.08 2.58 4.60
CA PHE A 381 -4.15 3.06 3.74
C PHE A 381 -4.96 4.16 4.42
N ALA A 382 -5.42 3.93 5.66
CA ALA A 382 -6.22 4.90 6.40
C ALA A 382 -5.44 6.19 6.73
N ILE A 383 -4.16 6.08 7.11
CA ILE A 383 -3.30 7.22 7.42
C ILE A 383 -3.08 8.08 6.17
N PHE A 384 -2.65 7.48 5.06
CA PHE A 384 -2.38 8.23 3.83
C PHE A 384 -3.65 8.80 3.20
N ALA A 385 -4.76 8.03 3.19
CA ALA A 385 -6.06 8.55 2.76
C ALA A 385 -6.48 9.75 3.61
N SER A 386 -6.34 9.68 4.94
CA SER A 386 -6.70 10.80 5.83
C SER A 386 -5.84 12.03 5.60
N LEU A 387 -4.52 11.87 5.40
CA LEU A 387 -3.60 12.99 5.16
C LEU A 387 -3.93 13.80 3.90
N PHE A 388 -4.41 13.14 2.86
CA PHE A 388 -4.56 13.76 1.55
C PHE A 388 -6.01 14.00 1.12
N LEU A 389 -6.98 13.27 1.68
CA LEU A 389 -8.37 13.34 1.28
C LEU A 389 -9.26 14.07 2.29
N LEU A 390 -8.82 14.26 3.55
CA LEU A 390 -9.55 15.09 4.50
C LEU A 390 -9.34 16.56 4.17
N LYS A 391 -10.44 17.32 4.11
CA LYS A 391 -10.40 18.76 3.86
C LYS A 391 -9.69 19.48 5.03
N ASN A 392 -8.68 20.31 4.73
CA ASN A 392 -8.01 21.11 5.73
C ASN A 392 -8.92 22.24 6.24
N ASN A 393 -8.80 22.59 7.54
CA ASN A 393 -9.53 23.72 8.14
C ASN A 393 -8.99 25.11 7.73
N THR A 394 -7.86 25.14 7.03
CA THR A 394 -7.32 26.39 6.53
C THR A 394 -8.15 26.84 5.33
N ASN A 395 -8.85 27.97 5.48
CA ASN A 395 -9.34 28.75 4.36
C ASN A 395 -8.12 29.04 3.47
N GLU A 396 -7.81 28.17 2.54
CA GLU A 396 -7.00 28.55 1.40
C GLU A 396 -7.88 29.53 0.61
N LYS A 397 -7.66 30.83 0.90
CA LYS A 397 -7.99 31.87 -0.03
C LYS A 397 -7.16 31.56 -1.28
N GLU A 398 -7.86 31.09 -2.33
CA GLU A 398 -7.34 31.06 -3.67
C GLU A 398 -6.88 32.44 -4.12
#